data_4dec07f1fcbff156e144442151570601
#
_entry.id   4dec07f1fcbff156e144442151570601
#
_cell.length_a   1.000
_cell.length_b   1.000
_cell.length_c   1.000
_cell.angle_alpha   90.00
_cell.angle_beta   90.00
_cell.angle_gamma   90.00
#
_symmetry.space_group_name_H-M   'P 1'
#
loop_
_entity.id
_entity.type
_entity.pdbx_description
1 polymer ?
#
loop_
_entity_poly.entity_id
_entity_poly.type
_entity_poly.pdbx_seq_one_letter_code
_entity_poly.pdbx_strand_id
1 'polypeptide(L)'
;MPGPRHSFVALVLIACTAGALCRLLQRPARETAVELKFGEIVRVRGGQPVLVLAEVNGPRRLPVPISRAEAALIESSRHGPRLGPAAVEALGGRVLRASIDQLSHGRGFRGHLAIGAGSRELRIDSGAGEVLALALEAGAPIVADPAVLDEAAISPEDLHGKNASSRHTDPPPAPVLHI
;
A
#
# COMPACT_ATOMS: atom_id res chain seq x y z
N MET A 1 -65.92 5.00 -8.34
CA MET A 1 -64.62 4.99 -9.05
C MET A 1 -63.55 5.47 -8.05
N PRO A 2 -62.70 4.62 -7.47
CA PRO A 2 -61.60 5.04 -6.60
C PRO A 2 -60.37 5.31 -7.43
N GLY A 3 -59.75 6.50 -7.26
CA GLY A 3 -58.65 7.03 -8.01
C GLY A 3 -57.29 6.42 -7.63
N PRO A 4 -56.25 6.54 -8.48
CA PRO A 4 -54.97 5.81 -8.41
C PRO A 4 -53.94 6.50 -7.49
N ARG A 5 -54.32 6.89 -6.29
CA ARG A 5 -53.41 7.61 -5.37
C ARG A 5 -52.53 6.71 -4.50
N HIS A 6 -52.85 5.41 -4.39
CA HIS A 6 -52.13 4.50 -3.49
C HIS A 6 -50.92 3.81 -4.17
N SER A 7 -50.84 3.79 -5.53
CA SER A 7 -49.73 3.15 -6.24
C SER A 7 -48.43 3.97 -6.21
N PHE A 8 -48.51 5.29 -6.13
CA PHE A 8 -47.31 6.13 -6.11
C PHE A 8 -46.55 6.08 -4.78
N VAL A 9 -47.27 5.96 -3.67
CA VAL A 9 -46.63 5.90 -2.33
C VAL A 9 -45.87 4.59 -2.14
N ALA A 10 -46.39 3.48 -2.67
CA ALA A 10 -45.73 2.18 -2.58
C ALA A 10 -44.42 2.13 -3.43
N LEU A 11 -44.42 2.77 -4.59
CA LEU A 11 -43.22 2.81 -5.47
C LEU A 11 -42.10 3.66 -4.88
N VAL A 12 -42.40 4.75 -4.22
CA VAL A 12 -41.41 5.61 -3.54
C VAL A 12 -40.81 4.92 -2.33
N LEU A 13 -41.57 4.15 -1.55
CA LEU A 13 -41.06 3.40 -0.41
C LEU A 13 -40.12 2.27 -0.82
N ILE A 14 -40.38 1.57 -1.92
CA ILE A 14 -39.49 0.51 -2.44
C ILE A 14 -38.19 1.09 -2.96
N ALA A 15 -38.19 2.24 -3.62
CA ALA A 15 -36.99 2.92 -4.09
C ALA A 15 -36.09 3.40 -2.94
N CYS A 16 -36.68 3.89 -1.85
CA CYS A 16 -35.93 4.31 -0.66
C CYS A 16 -35.29 3.14 0.09
N THR A 17 -35.94 1.99 0.16
CA THR A 17 -35.37 0.80 0.84
C THR A 17 -34.24 0.16 0.05
N ALA A 18 -34.30 0.14 -1.28
CA ALA A 18 -33.22 -0.35 -2.13
C ALA A 18 -31.96 0.55 -2.04
N GLY A 19 -32.13 1.86 -1.96
CA GLY A 19 -31.02 2.80 -1.78
C GLY A 19 -30.35 2.70 -0.41
N ALA A 20 -31.09 2.44 0.64
CA ALA A 20 -30.59 2.22 1.99
C ALA A 20 -29.83 0.88 2.11
N LEU A 21 -30.35 -0.19 1.49
CA LEU A 21 -29.73 -1.50 1.48
C LEU A 21 -28.42 -1.49 0.66
N CYS A 22 -28.35 -0.77 -0.46
CA CYS A 22 -27.15 -0.62 -1.27
C CYS A 22 -26.05 0.15 -0.51
N ARG A 23 -26.39 1.12 0.34
CA ARG A 23 -25.43 1.80 1.22
C ARG A 23 -24.94 0.95 2.39
N LEU A 24 -25.74 0.01 2.87
CA LEU A 24 -25.34 -0.95 3.92
C LEU A 24 -24.39 -2.03 3.38
N LEU A 25 -24.45 -2.35 2.09
CA LEU A 25 -23.53 -3.29 1.44
C LEU A 25 -22.20 -2.63 1.01
N GLN A 26 -22.17 -1.32 0.91
CA GLN A 26 -20.93 -0.53 0.78
C GLN A 26 -20.36 -0.21 2.16
N ARG A 27 -20.12 -1.26 2.97
CA ARG A 27 -19.26 -1.12 4.15
C ARG A 27 -17.93 -0.56 3.68
N PRO A 28 -17.53 0.64 4.10
CA PRO A 28 -16.18 1.09 3.82
C PRO A 28 -15.24 0.07 4.49
N ALA A 29 -14.30 -0.48 3.74
CA ALA A 29 -13.21 -1.33 4.23
C ALA A 29 -12.27 -0.57 5.20
N ARG A 30 -12.82 0.40 5.93
CA ARG A 30 -12.10 1.34 6.80
C ARG A 30 -11.83 0.81 8.20
N GLU A 31 -12.59 -0.19 8.67
CA GLU A 31 -12.51 -0.61 10.09
C GLU A 31 -11.42 -1.65 10.38
N THR A 32 -10.80 -2.22 9.35
CA THR A 32 -9.79 -3.28 9.52
C THR A 32 -8.41 -2.97 8.92
N ALA A 33 -8.25 -1.86 8.20
CA ALA A 33 -6.97 -1.52 7.60
C ALA A 33 -5.91 -1.19 8.66
N VAL A 34 -4.73 -1.78 8.54
CA VAL A 34 -3.61 -1.60 9.46
C VAL A 34 -2.72 -0.47 8.98
N GLU A 35 -2.44 0.51 9.84
CA GLU A 35 -1.59 1.64 9.54
C GLU A 35 -0.11 1.24 9.52
N LEU A 36 0.59 1.68 8.46
CA LEU A 36 1.99 1.42 8.23
C LEU A 36 2.77 2.73 8.13
N LYS A 37 4.03 2.69 8.50
CA LYS A 37 4.99 3.78 8.33
C LYS A 37 6.21 3.32 7.54
N PHE A 38 6.88 4.26 6.91
CA PHE A 38 8.17 4.02 6.29
C PHE A 38 9.17 3.50 7.35
N GLY A 39 9.82 2.40 7.04
CA GLY A 39 10.96 1.89 7.80
C GLY A 39 12.26 2.21 7.06
N GLU A 40 12.66 1.36 6.14
CA GLU A 40 13.90 1.49 5.40
C GLU A 40 13.79 0.92 3.97
N ILE A 41 14.76 1.24 3.12
CA ILE A 41 14.95 0.57 1.82
C ILE A 41 16.17 -0.33 1.92
N VAL A 42 15.92 -1.64 1.86
CA VAL A 42 16.97 -2.66 1.86
C VAL A 42 17.42 -2.94 0.43
N ARG A 43 18.72 -2.82 0.16
CA ARG A 43 19.31 -3.13 -1.15
C ARG A 43 20.04 -4.46 -1.10
N VAL A 44 19.49 -5.44 -1.81
CA VAL A 44 20.14 -6.75 -1.95
C VAL A 44 21.11 -6.70 -3.14
N ARG A 45 22.33 -7.20 -2.95
CA ARG A 45 23.37 -7.21 -3.99
C ARG A 45 22.89 -7.98 -5.23
N GLY A 46 22.77 -7.30 -6.38
CA GLY A 46 22.25 -7.90 -7.62
C GLY A 46 20.71 -8.09 -7.67
N GLY A 47 19.99 -7.81 -6.58
CA GLY A 47 18.53 -7.92 -6.48
C GLY A 47 17.77 -6.61 -6.66
N GLN A 48 16.45 -6.73 -6.59
CA GLN A 48 15.57 -5.57 -6.51
C GLN A 48 15.64 -4.95 -5.11
N PRO A 49 15.55 -3.61 -5.00
CA PRO A 49 15.36 -2.96 -3.70
C PRO A 49 14.04 -3.41 -3.04
N VAL A 50 14.04 -3.46 -1.74
CA VAL A 50 12.85 -3.80 -0.95
C VAL A 50 12.55 -2.65 -0.01
N LEU A 51 11.37 -2.06 -0.13
CA LEU A 51 10.85 -1.10 0.81
C LEU A 51 10.25 -1.86 2.00
N VAL A 52 10.76 -1.65 3.18
CA VAL A 52 10.23 -2.23 4.42
C VAL A 52 9.32 -1.22 5.08
N LEU A 53 8.05 -1.56 5.18
CA LEU A 53 7.06 -0.80 5.94
C LEU A 53 6.90 -1.42 7.32
N ALA A 54 6.77 -0.57 8.33
CA ALA A 54 6.59 -1.00 9.71
C ALA A 54 5.16 -0.74 10.16
N GLU A 55 4.54 -1.72 10.80
CA GLU A 55 3.26 -1.52 11.47
C GLU A 55 3.39 -0.45 12.56
N VAL A 56 2.45 0.50 12.62
CA VAL A 56 2.52 1.62 13.57
C VAL A 56 2.30 1.13 15.00
N ASN A 57 1.33 0.23 15.20
CA ASN A 57 0.92 -0.26 16.51
C ASN A 57 1.23 -1.75 16.70
N GLY A 58 2.25 -2.29 15.99
CA GLY A 58 2.62 -3.70 16.09
C GLY A 58 4.04 -4.00 15.63
N PRO A 59 4.49 -5.24 15.81
CA PRO A 59 5.85 -5.63 15.47
C PRO A 59 6.06 -5.96 14.00
N ARG A 60 4.99 -6.15 13.20
CA ARG A 60 5.07 -6.69 11.85
C ARG A 60 5.80 -5.73 10.90
N ARG A 61 6.52 -6.32 9.95
CA ARG A 61 7.22 -5.62 8.88
C ARG A 61 6.73 -6.16 7.54
N LEU A 62 6.30 -5.28 6.64
CA LEU A 62 5.87 -5.65 5.29
C LEU A 62 6.99 -5.32 4.29
N PRO A 63 7.70 -6.33 3.76
CA PRO A 63 8.70 -6.13 2.73
C PRO A 63 8.03 -6.04 1.35
N VAL A 64 8.05 -4.88 0.74
CA VAL A 64 7.49 -4.62 -0.59
C VAL A 64 8.63 -4.49 -1.59
N PRO A 65 8.81 -5.43 -2.54
CA PRO A 65 9.76 -5.27 -3.63
C PRO A 65 9.38 -4.06 -4.50
N ILE A 66 10.35 -3.20 -4.76
CA ILE A 66 10.19 -1.99 -5.58
C ILE A 66 11.25 -1.95 -6.67
N SER A 67 10.98 -1.23 -7.73
CA SER A 67 11.98 -0.98 -8.78
C SER A 67 13.08 -0.01 -8.30
N ARG A 68 14.20 0.00 -8.99
CA ARG A 68 15.27 0.97 -8.71
C ARG A 68 14.82 2.42 -8.91
N ALA A 69 13.93 2.65 -9.87
CA ALA A 69 13.35 3.98 -10.13
C ALA A 69 12.47 4.44 -8.97
N GLU A 70 11.60 3.57 -8.47
CA GLU A 70 10.76 3.86 -7.28
C GLU A 70 11.60 4.10 -6.03
N ALA A 71 12.64 3.30 -5.81
CA ALA A 71 13.57 3.51 -4.69
C ALA A 71 14.24 4.88 -4.77
N ALA A 72 14.73 5.27 -5.94
CA ALA A 72 15.36 6.58 -6.16
C ALA A 72 14.35 7.72 -5.97
N LEU A 73 13.09 7.55 -6.43
CA LEU A 73 12.04 8.52 -6.23
C LEU A 73 11.71 8.71 -4.74
N ILE A 74 11.54 7.62 -4.00
CA ILE A 74 11.26 7.65 -2.56
C ILE A 74 12.42 8.32 -1.80
N GLU A 75 13.67 8.03 -2.15
CA GLU A 75 14.83 8.64 -1.51
C GLU A 75 14.94 10.13 -1.83
N SER A 76 14.71 10.53 -3.09
CA SER A 76 14.78 11.92 -3.52
C SER A 76 13.65 12.78 -2.93
N SER A 77 12.46 12.22 -2.76
CA SER A 77 11.30 12.92 -2.21
C SER A 77 11.50 13.42 -0.78
N ARG A 78 12.47 12.86 -0.06
CA ARG A 78 12.84 13.29 1.29
C ARG A 78 13.63 14.59 1.33
N HIS A 79 14.21 15.02 0.20
CA HIS A 79 15.18 16.12 0.15
C HIS A 79 14.89 17.17 -0.94
N GLY A 80 13.82 17.02 -1.72
CA GLY A 80 13.57 17.85 -2.89
C GLY A 80 12.12 18.28 -3.09
N PRO A 81 11.84 19.03 -4.18
CA PRO A 81 10.50 19.45 -4.54
C PRO A 81 9.61 18.25 -4.86
N ARG A 82 8.39 18.30 -4.42
CA ARG A 82 7.40 17.24 -4.49
C ARG A 82 6.49 17.43 -5.71
N LEU A 83 6.96 17.04 -6.89
CA LEU A 83 6.25 17.28 -8.14
C LEU A 83 4.90 16.55 -8.21
N GLY A 84 4.86 15.30 -7.76
CA GLY A 84 3.64 14.49 -7.81
C GLY A 84 2.51 15.09 -6.98
N PRO A 85 2.68 15.31 -5.68
CA PRO A 85 1.68 15.99 -4.86
C PRO A 85 1.35 17.40 -5.35
N ALA A 86 2.34 18.20 -5.78
CA ALA A 86 2.10 19.54 -6.30
C ALA A 86 1.23 19.54 -7.56
N ALA A 87 1.40 18.56 -8.44
CA ALA A 87 0.54 18.40 -9.62
C ALA A 87 -0.90 18.04 -9.23
N VAL A 88 -1.08 17.14 -8.24
CA VAL A 88 -2.41 16.80 -7.72
C VAL A 88 -3.08 18.04 -7.10
N GLU A 89 -2.34 18.82 -6.32
CA GLU A 89 -2.84 20.06 -5.69
C GLU A 89 -3.20 21.11 -6.73
N ALA A 90 -2.38 21.31 -7.76
CA ALA A 90 -2.64 22.24 -8.86
C ALA A 90 -3.93 21.91 -9.61
N LEU A 91 -4.34 20.64 -9.62
CA LEU A 91 -5.60 20.17 -10.19
C LEU A 91 -6.78 20.22 -9.20
N GLY A 92 -6.58 20.81 -8.02
CA GLY A 92 -7.60 20.92 -6.97
C GLY A 92 -7.82 19.63 -6.19
N GLY A 93 -6.87 18.69 -6.28
CA GLY A 93 -6.90 17.42 -5.55
C GLY A 93 -5.98 17.41 -4.33
N ARG A 94 -6.06 16.34 -3.57
CA ARG A 94 -5.19 16.05 -2.44
C ARG A 94 -5.02 14.54 -2.26
N VAL A 95 -3.80 14.06 -2.07
CA VAL A 95 -3.55 12.66 -1.70
C VAL A 95 -4.06 12.42 -0.29
N LEU A 96 -5.00 11.49 -0.14
CA LEU A 96 -5.62 11.19 1.15
C LEU A 96 -4.94 10.02 1.85
N ARG A 97 -4.63 8.95 1.11
CA ARG A 97 -3.96 7.75 1.63
C ARG A 97 -3.51 6.84 0.50
N ALA A 98 -2.57 5.97 0.81
CA ALA A 98 -2.23 4.79 0.02
C ALA A 98 -2.74 3.55 0.73
N SER A 99 -3.25 2.58 -0.03
CA SER A 99 -3.68 1.29 0.49
C SER A 99 -2.99 0.17 -0.27
N ILE A 100 -2.47 -0.83 0.46
CA ILE A 100 -1.96 -2.09 -0.10
C ILE A 100 -3.03 -3.14 0.16
N ASP A 101 -3.70 -3.61 -0.86
CA ASP A 101 -4.91 -4.42 -0.73
C ASP A 101 -4.81 -5.80 -1.39
N GLN A 102 -3.73 -6.08 -2.10
CA GLN A 102 -3.59 -7.37 -2.77
C GLN A 102 -2.13 -7.79 -2.92
N LEU A 103 -1.85 -9.07 -2.59
CA LEU A 103 -0.65 -9.78 -3.01
C LEU A 103 -1.00 -10.69 -4.19
N SER A 104 -0.41 -10.44 -5.35
CA SER A 104 -0.62 -11.27 -6.54
C SER A 104 0.59 -12.15 -6.76
N HIS A 105 0.41 -13.47 -6.68
CA HIS A 105 1.46 -14.46 -6.93
C HIS A 105 2.10 -14.23 -8.31
N GLY A 106 3.40 -13.94 -8.33
CA GLY A 106 4.17 -13.65 -9.54
C GLY A 106 4.08 -12.21 -10.09
N ARG A 107 3.23 -11.35 -9.55
CA ARG A 107 3.09 -9.93 -9.97
C ARG A 107 3.43 -8.93 -8.87
N GLY A 108 3.71 -9.37 -7.64
CA GLY A 108 4.00 -8.52 -6.50
C GLY A 108 2.76 -7.90 -5.86
N PHE A 109 2.98 -6.86 -5.08
CA PHE A 109 1.91 -6.16 -4.37
C PHE A 109 1.19 -5.16 -5.28
N ARG A 110 -0.11 -5.08 -5.11
CA ARG A 110 -0.96 -4.05 -5.70
C ARG A 110 -1.59 -3.20 -4.61
N GLY A 111 -1.93 -2.00 -5.00
CA GLY A 111 -2.59 -1.07 -4.10
C GLY A 111 -3.35 0.00 -4.85
N HIS A 112 -3.89 0.92 -4.12
CA HIS A 112 -4.54 2.09 -4.68
C HIS A 112 -4.20 3.35 -3.90
N LEU A 113 -4.24 4.46 -4.62
CA LEU A 113 -4.15 5.80 -4.06
C LEU A 113 -5.56 6.38 -3.97
N ALA A 114 -5.91 6.91 -2.81
CA ALA A 114 -7.12 7.70 -2.63
C ALA A 114 -6.79 9.18 -2.75
N ILE A 115 -7.46 9.87 -3.68
CA ILE A 115 -7.30 11.30 -3.93
C ILE A 115 -8.62 12.00 -3.65
N GLY A 116 -8.61 13.02 -2.79
CA GLY A 116 -9.74 13.91 -2.59
C GLY A 116 -9.77 14.96 -3.67
N ALA A 117 -10.92 15.16 -4.33
CA ALA A 117 -11.15 16.19 -5.32
C ALA A 117 -12.50 16.86 -5.04
N GLY A 118 -12.50 18.00 -4.38
CA GLY A 118 -13.70 18.64 -3.88
C GLY A 118 -14.43 17.75 -2.87
N SER A 119 -15.70 17.42 -3.13
CA SER A 119 -16.51 16.52 -2.30
C SER A 119 -16.38 15.03 -2.67
N ARG A 120 -15.54 14.68 -3.65
CA ARG A 120 -15.38 13.32 -4.18
C ARG A 120 -14.06 12.72 -3.73
N GLU A 121 -14.06 11.41 -3.51
CA GLU A 121 -12.85 10.62 -3.37
C GLU A 121 -12.66 9.79 -4.66
N LEU A 122 -11.51 9.94 -5.28
CA LEU A 122 -11.09 9.18 -6.47
C LEU A 122 -10.15 8.06 -6.03
N ARG A 123 -10.30 6.89 -6.63
CA ARG A 123 -9.43 5.74 -6.45
C ARG A 123 -8.60 5.51 -7.70
N ILE A 124 -7.29 5.39 -7.54
CA ILE A 124 -6.34 5.09 -8.62
C ILE A 124 -5.61 3.81 -8.25
N ASP A 125 -5.88 2.73 -8.99
CA ASP A 125 -5.23 1.43 -8.79
C ASP A 125 -3.90 1.35 -9.56
N SER A 126 -2.83 0.87 -8.91
CA SER A 126 -1.52 0.69 -9.52
C SER A 126 -0.67 -0.37 -8.81
N GLY A 127 0.59 -0.52 -9.19
CA GLY A 127 1.60 -1.26 -8.43
C GLY A 127 1.86 -0.60 -7.07
N ALA A 128 2.09 -1.41 -6.04
CA ALA A 128 2.28 -0.86 -4.70
C ALA A 128 3.46 0.11 -4.62
N GLY A 129 4.55 -0.12 -5.36
CA GLY A 129 5.73 0.76 -5.36
C GLY A 129 5.40 2.18 -5.83
N GLU A 130 4.62 2.33 -6.91
CA GLU A 130 4.17 3.63 -7.42
C GLU A 130 3.24 4.35 -6.44
N VAL A 131 2.27 3.61 -5.90
CA VAL A 131 1.31 4.13 -4.91
C VAL A 131 2.03 4.61 -3.66
N LEU A 132 2.99 3.82 -3.16
CA LEU A 132 3.78 4.14 -1.98
C LEU A 132 4.73 5.32 -2.21
N ALA A 133 5.37 5.41 -3.39
CA ALA A 133 6.24 6.52 -3.72
C ALA A 133 5.48 7.86 -3.64
N LEU A 134 4.30 7.93 -4.28
CA LEU A 134 3.51 9.16 -4.27
C LEU A 134 2.92 9.48 -2.88
N ALA A 135 2.51 8.45 -2.12
CA ALA A 135 2.01 8.66 -0.75
C ALA A 135 3.10 9.18 0.19
N LEU A 136 4.30 8.59 0.12
CA LEU A 136 5.46 9.03 0.90
C LEU A 136 5.89 10.45 0.52
N GLU A 137 5.86 10.77 -0.77
CA GLU A 137 6.12 12.13 -1.27
C GLU A 137 5.08 13.13 -0.75
N ALA A 138 3.81 12.75 -0.69
CA ALA A 138 2.73 13.57 -0.18
C ALA A 138 2.68 13.66 1.35
N GLY A 139 3.39 12.80 2.06
CA GLY A 139 3.24 12.63 3.52
C GLY A 139 1.88 12.06 3.90
N ALA A 140 1.23 11.31 2.99
CA ALA A 140 -0.07 10.73 3.22
C ALA A 140 0.05 9.40 3.99
N PRO A 141 -0.96 9.04 4.80
CA PRO A 141 -0.97 7.78 5.53
C PRO A 141 -0.97 6.58 4.60
N ILE A 142 -0.26 5.53 5.01
CA ILE A 142 -0.20 4.25 4.31
C ILE A 142 -0.94 3.22 5.15
N VAL A 143 -1.80 2.44 4.52
CA VAL A 143 -2.52 1.35 5.18
C VAL A 143 -2.38 0.06 4.36
N ALA A 144 -2.51 -1.08 5.03
CA ALA A 144 -2.58 -2.37 4.37
C ALA A 144 -3.82 -3.16 4.82
N ASP A 145 -4.32 -4.00 3.92
CA ASP A 145 -5.31 -5.00 4.29
C ASP A 145 -4.67 -6.00 5.28
N PRO A 146 -5.35 -6.35 6.39
CA PRO A 146 -4.86 -7.35 7.33
C PRO A 146 -4.45 -8.66 6.66
N ALA A 147 -5.19 -9.13 5.65
CA ALA A 147 -4.88 -10.35 4.92
C ALA A 147 -3.51 -10.29 4.21
N VAL A 148 -3.14 -9.12 3.67
CA VAL A 148 -1.81 -8.91 3.07
C VAL A 148 -0.72 -9.01 4.11
N LEU A 149 -0.96 -8.46 5.30
CA LEU A 149 0.00 -8.56 6.41
C LEU A 149 0.12 -9.98 6.94
N ASP A 150 -0.99 -10.69 7.06
CA ASP A 150 -0.99 -12.08 7.55
C ASP A 150 -0.27 -13.02 6.58
N GLU A 151 -0.33 -12.73 5.26
CA GLU A 151 0.34 -13.52 4.23
C GLU A 151 1.82 -13.16 4.06
N ALA A 152 2.17 -11.87 4.12
CA ALA A 152 3.47 -11.38 3.63
C ALA A 152 4.33 -10.65 4.68
N ALA A 153 3.78 -10.33 5.86
CA ALA A 153 4.57 -9.67 6.87
C ALA A 153 5.56 -10.63 7.53
N ILE A 154 6.69 -10.08 7.95
CA ILE A 154 7.77 -10.78 8.64
C ILE A 154 8.03 -10.15 10.00
N SER A 155 8.69 -10.90 10.88
CA SER A 155 9.16 -10.36 12.17
C SER A 155 10.40 -9.46 11.96
N PRO A 156 10.69 -8.53 12.90
CA PRO A 156 11.92 -7.75 12.84
C PRO A 156 13.19 -8.61 12.89
N GLU A 157 13.13 -9.77 13.53
CA GLU A 157 14.24 -10.70 13.67
C GLU A 157 14.59 -11.39 12.34
N ASP A 158 13.57 -11.72 11.53
CA ASP A 158 13.75 -12.34 10.21
C ASP A 158 14.42 -11.39 9.21
N LEU A 159 14.19 -10.08 9.34
CA LEU A 159 14.88 -9.06 8.55
C LEU A 159 16.40 -9.07 8.76
N HIS A 160 16.83 -9.25 10.00
CA HIS A 160 18.26 -9.23 10.37
C HIS A 160 18.93 -10.59 10.18
N GLY A 161 18.19 -11.70 10.38
CA GLY A 161 18.70 -13.07 10.25
C GLY A 161 19.08 -13.45 8.82
N LYS A 162 18.30 -13.03 7.83
CA LYS A 162 18.61 -13.29 6.40
C LYS A 162 19.85 -12.55 5.89
N ASN A 163 20.19 -11.41 6.48
CA ASN A 163 21.41 -10.67 6.15
C ASN A 163 22.68 -11.26 6.82
N ALA A 164 22.54 -12.02 7.90
CA ALA A 164 23.67 -12.65 8.58
C ALA A 164 24.14 -13.92 7.87
N SER A 165 23.20 -14.70 7.29
CA SER A 165 23.56 -15.96 6.59
C SER A 165 24.28 -15.75 5.26
N SER A 166 24.26 -14.56 4.69
CA SER A 166 24.96 -14.25 3.43
C SER A 166 26.40 -13.74 3.64
N ARG A 167 26.91 -13.67 4.88
CA ARG A 167 28.22 -13.08 5.16
C ARG A 167 29.35 -14.05 5.42
N HIS A 168 29.11 -15.36 5.45
CA HIS A 168 30.21 -16.28 5.74
C HIS A 168 30.10 -17.59 4.99
N THR A 169 30.63 -17.60 3.78
CA THR A 169 31.24 -18.80 3.20
C THR A 169 32.58 -18.35 2.64
N ASP A 170 33.55 -18.18 3.53
CA ASP A 170 34.94 -18.20 3.12
C ASP A 170 35.24 -19.62 2.63
N PRO A 171 35.81 -19.78 1.42
CA PRO A 171 36.26 -21.08 0.95
C PRO A 171 37.34 -21.61 1.90
N PRO A 172 37.36 -22.90 2.19
CA PRO A 172 38.42 -23.49 3.02
C PRO A 172 39.79 -23.20 2.39
N PRO A 173 40.82 -22.95 3.21
CA PRO A 173 42.16 -22.72 2.72
C PRO A 173 42.64 -23.92 1.91
N ALA A 174 43.21 -23.67 0.72
CA ALA A 174 43.75 -24.69 -0.15
C ALA A 174 44.83 -25.49 0.58
N PRO A 175 44.91 -26.83 0.38
CA PRO A 175 45.92 -27.65 1.03
C PRO A 175 47.31 -27.23 0.54
N VAL A 176 48.17 -26.92 1.51
CA VAL A 176 49.60 -26.63 1.25
C VAL A 176 50.27 -27.96 0.89
N LEU A 177 50.68 -28.09 -0.38
CA LEU A 177 51.46 -29.22 -0.84
C LEU A 177 52.92 -28.98 -0.39
N HIS A 178 53.32 -29.74 0.60
CA HIS A 178 54.77 -29.84 0.94
C HIS A 178 55.45 -30.76 -0.06
N ILE A 179 56.40 -30.24 -0.85
CA ILE A 179 57.39 -30.96 -1.64
C ILE A 179 58.66 -31.09 -0.82
#